data_d1501b08b18c9592c1025dbd0331256f
#
_entry.id   d1501b08b18c9592c1025dbd0331256f
#
_cell.length_a   1.000
_cell.length_b   1.000
_cell.length_c   1.000
_cell.angle_alpha   90.00
_cell.angle_beta   90.00
_cell.angle_gamma   90.00
#
_symmetry.space_group_name_H-M   'P 1'
#
loop_
_entity.id
_entity.type
_entity.pdbx_description
1 polymer ?
#
loop_
_entity_poly.entity_id
_entity_poly.type
_entity_poly.pdbx_seq_one_letter_code
_entity_poly.pdbx_strand_id
1 'polypeptide(L)'
;MPSNDEPPIIVADDDRDVRMMLRTLLELDGHEVIEAQDGDEAWKLILETEPWVVVADIQMPGLDGLQLCRRIRESSLSKGTKVIVYTAGIATPEDAKKAGCDEYFLKTDPLPKLREKIRQYMAFRAGA
;
A
#
# COMPACT_ATOMS: atom_id res chain seq x y z
N MET A 1 -1.32 10.87 18.02
CA MET A 1 -2.65 10.76 17.41
C MET A 1 -2.56 11.04 15.93
N PRO A 2 -3.10 10.17 15.09
CA PRO A 2 -3.18 10.49 13.68
C PRO A 2 -4.09 11.70 13.48
N SER A 3 -3.77 12.52 12.48
CA SER A 3 -4.62 13.64 12.12
C SER A 3 -5.94 13.11 11.55
N ASN A 4 -7.08 13.71 11.90
CA ASN A 4 -8.38 13.34 11.32
C ASN A 4 -8.45 13.66 9.82
N ASP A 5 -7.51 14.48 9.31
CA ASP A 5 -7.44 14.85 7.90
C ASP A 5 -6.63 13.85 7.07
N GLU A 6 -5.88 12.97 7.72
CA GLU A 6 -5.10 11.96 7.01
C GLU A 6 -5.99 10.77 6.65
N PRO A 7 -6.03 10.40 5.37
CA PRO A 7 -6.77 9.20 5.00
C PRO A 7 -6.05 7.94 5.50
N PRO A 8 -6.77 6.83 5.63
CA PRO A 8 -6.15 5.58 6.07
C PRO A 8 -5.17 5.06 5.01
N ILE A 9 -4.19 4.29 5.49
CA ILE A 9 -3.33 3.48 4.63
C ILE A 9 -4.10 2.21 4.29
N ILE A 10 -4.11 1.83 3.02
CA ILE A 10 -4.71 0.56 2.60
C ILE A 10 -3.62 -0.50 2.56
N VAL A 11 -3.84 -1.60 3.25
CA VAL A 11 -2.96 -2.77 3.23
C VAL A 11 -3.71 -3.91 2.55
N ALA A 12 -3.24 -4.31 1.38
CA ALA A 12 -3.86 -5.35 0.55
C ALA A 12 -2.96 -6.58 0.48
N ASP A 13 -3.43 -7.69 1.02
CA ASP A 13 -2.74 -8.98 1.02
C ASP A 13 -3.77 -10.06 1.31
N ASP A 14 -3.69 -11.20 0.63
CA ASP A 14 -4.61 -12.30 0.88
C ASP A 14 -4.25 -13.07 2.16
N ASP A 15 -3.04 -12.88 2.67
CA ASP A 15 -2.60 -13.50 3.93
C ASP A 15 -3.04 -12.64 5.11
N ARG A 16 -3.98 -13.17 5.90
CA ARG A 16 -4.51 -12.48 7.07
C ARG A 16 -3.44 -12.10 8.09
N ASP A 17 -2.46 -12.99 8.31
CA ASP A 17 -1.42 -12.74 9.32
C ASP A 17 -0.51 -11.59 8.90
N VAL A 18 -0.20 -11.49 7.61
CA VAL A 18 0.57 -10.36 7.08
C VAL A 18 -0.20 -9.06 7.24
N ARG A 19 -1.49 -9.05 6.89
CA ARG A 19 -2.33 -7.85 7.07
C ARG A 19 -2.36 -7.39 8.51
N MET A 20 -2.60 -8.34 9.44
CA MET A 20 -2.69 -8.03 10.87
C MET A 20 -1.37 -7.49 11.41
N MET A 21 -0.26 -8.08 11.00
CA MET A 21 1.08 -7.63 11.40
C MET A 21 1.33 -6.19 10.94
N LEU A 22 1.11 -5.92 9.66
CA LEU A 22 1.32 -4.59 9.10
C LEU A 22 0.39 -3.56 9.75
N ARG A 23 -0.87 -3.92 9.93
CA ARG A 23 -1.82 -3.03 10.59
C ARG A 23 -1.36 -2.66 11.99
N THR A 24 -0.96 -3.67 12.79
CA THR A 24 -0.49 -3.44 14.15
C THR A 24 0.71 -2.48 14.16
N LEU A 25 1.70 -2.72 13.31
CA LEU A 25 2.90 -1.90 13.25
C LEU A 25 2.61 -0.47 12.80
N LEU A 26 1.79 -0.32 11.78
CA LEU A 26 1.48 0.99 11.24
C LEU A 26 0.57 1.79 12.19
N GLU A 27 -0.32 1.13 12.90
CA GLU A 27 -1.11 1.78 13.94
C GLU A 27 -0.24 2.24 15.12
N LEU A 28 0.78 1.46 15.47
CA LEU A 28 1.77 1.87 16.47
C LEU A 28 2.53 3.12 16.02
N ASP A 29 2.74 3.27 14.71
CA ASP A 29 3.38 4.46 14.14
C ASP A 29 2.43 5.66 14.02
N GLY A 30 1.19 5.51 14.44
CA GLY A 30 0.21 6.60 14.44
C GLY A 30 -0.65 6.71 13.19
N HIS A 31 -0.63 5.69 12.33
CA HIS A 31 -1.44 5.70 11.11
C HIS A 31 -2.75 4.93 11.29
N GLU A 32 -3.80 5.37 10.63
CA GLU A 32 -5.02 4.60 10.49
C GLU A 32 -4.85 3.63 9.32
N VAL A 33 -5.30 2.39 9.47
CA VAL A 33 -5.11 1.34 8.47
C VAL A 33 -6.43 0.63 8.19
N ILE A 34 -6.70 0.41 6.91
CA ILE A 34 -7.81 -0.44 6.48
C ILE A 34 -7.23 -1.61 5.70
N GLU A 35 -7.66 -2.82 6.02
CA GLU A 35 -7.21 -4.04 5.37
C GLU A 35 -8.11 -4.39 4.18
N ALA A 36 -7.49 -4.89 3.11
CA ALA A 36 -8.16 -5.49 1.97
C ALA A 36 -7.58 -6.89 1.74
N GLN A 37 -8.44 -7.86 1.50
CA GLN A 37 -8.00 -9.25 1.35
C GLN A 37 -7.73 -9.65 -0.11
N ASP A 38 -8.09 -8.79 -1.05
CA ASP A 38 -7.82 -9.00 -2.48
C ASP A 38 -7.76 -7.67 -3.21
N GLY A 39 -7.38 -7.73 -4.48
CA GLY A 39 -7.20 -6.52 -5.28
C GLY A 39 -8.50 -5.79 -5.59
N ASP A 40 -9.60 -6.50 -5.73
CA ASP A 40 -10.89 -5.86 -6.03
C ASP A 40 -11.41 -5.08 -4.82
N GLU A 41 -11.30 -5.66 -3.63
CA GLU A 41 -11.63 -4.96 -2.39
C GLU A 41 -10.72 -3.74 -2.18
N ALA A 42 -9.41 -3.91 -2.45
CA ALA A 42 -8.47 -2.81 -2.35
C ALA A 42 -8.85 -1.66 -3.29
N TRP A 43 -9.19 -1.97 -4.53
CA TRP A 43 -9.60 -0.95 -5.50
C TRP A 43 -10.83 -0.17 -5.03
N LYS A 44 -11.83 -0.89 -4.53
CA LYS A 44 -13.04 -0.26 -3.99
C LYS A 44 -12.70 0.70 -2.85
N LEU A 45 -11.86 0.26 -1.91
CA LEU A 45 -11.45 1.08 -0.78
C LEU A 45 -10.62 2.29 -1.22
N ILE A 46 -9.78 2.14 -2.23
CA ILE A 46 -8.98 3.23 -2.78
C ILE A 46 -9.89 4.34 -3.33
N LEU A 47 -10.92 3.96 -4.07
CA LEU A 47 -11.88 4.94 -4.60
C LEU A 47 -12.68 5.63 -3.50
N GLU A 48 -13.02 4.90 -2.44
CA GLU A 48 -13.81 5.44 -1.34
C GLU A 48 -13.00 6.36 -0.42
N THR A 49 -11.73 6.04 -0.17
CA THR A 49 -10.94 6.73 0.85
C THR A 49 -9.87 7.66 0.30
N GLU A 50 -9.54 7.54 -0.98
CA GLU A 50 -8.49 8.32 -1.65
C GLU A 50 -7.20 8.34 -0.80
N PRO A 51 -6.60 7.16 -0.55
CA PRO A 51 -5.46 7.06 0.35
C PRO A 51 -4.21 7.72 -0.24
N TRP A 52 -3.31 8.15 0.64
CA TRP A 52 -1.99 8.64 0.22
C TRP A 52 -1.03 7.50 -0.05
N VAL A 53 -1.20 6.37 0.66
CA VAL A 53 -0.31 5.21 0.58
C VAL A 53 -1.12 3.92 0.52
N VAL A 54 -0.74 3.05 -0.39
CA VAL A 54 -1.25 1.67 -0.50
C VAL A 54 -0.06 0.73 -0.39
N VAL A 55 -0.14 -0.26 0.48
CA VAL A 55 0.83 -1.36 0.56
C VAL A 55 0.13 -2.60 0.02
N ALA A 56 0.66 -3.20 -1.04
CA ALA A 56 -0.01 -4.31 -1.71
C ALA A 56 0.96 -5.44 -2.03
N ASP A 57 0.49 -6.68 -1.81
CA ASP A 57 1.18 -7.84 -2.34
C ASP A 57 0.86 -7.95 -3.84
N ILE A 58 1.76 -8.55 -4.59
CA ILE A 58 1.55 -8.84 -6.00
C ILE A 58 0.57 -9.99 -6.15
N GLN A 59 0.76 -11.06 -5.39
CA GLN A 59 -0.05 -12.27 -5.51
C GLN A 59 -1.32 -12.16 -4.67
N MET A 60 -2.42 -11.82 -5.34
CA MET A 60 -3.75 -11.73 -4.72
C MET A 60 -4.80 -12.25 -5.71
N PRO A 61 -5.92 -12.81 -5.20
CA PRO A 61 -7.06 -13.15 -6.07
C PRO A 61 -7.66 -11.89 -6.71
N GLY A 62 -8.26 -12.06 -7.88
CA GLY A 62 -8.84 -10.96 -8.64
C GLY A 62 -7.74 -10.10 -9.26
N LEU A 63 -7.75 -8.80 -9.01
CA LEU A 63 -6.65 -7.93 -9.43
C LEU A 63 -5.41 -8.27 -8.63
N ASP A 64 -4.31 -8.61 -9.32
CA ASP A 64 -3.02 -8.72 -8.64
C ASP A 64 -2.46 -7.34 -8.32
N GLY A 65 -1.36 -7.30 -7.55
CA GLY A 65 -0.79 -6.03 -7.12
C GLY A 65 -0.30 -5.14 -8.24
N LEU A 66 0.18 -5.71 -9.34
CA LEU A 66 0.65 -4.93 -10.49
C LEU A 66 -0.54 -4.37 -11.28
N GLN A 67 -1.58 -5.17 -11.48
CA GLN A 67 -2.82 -4.71 -12.12
C GLN A 67 -3.47 -3.60 -11.29
N LEU A 68 -3.50 -3.77 -9.97
CA LEU A 68 -4.00 -2.75 -9.06
C LEU A 68 -3.22 -1.44 -9.22
N CYS A 69 -1.89 -1.54 -9.27
CA CYS A 69 -1.04 -0.38 -9.44
C CYS A 69 -1.33 0.38 -10.74
N ARG A 70 -1.45 -0.36 -11.84
CA ARG A 70 -1.80 0.26 -13.13
C ARG A 70 -3.14 0.99 -13.05
N ARG A 71 -4.12 0.37 -12.42
CA ARG A 71 -5.45 0.97 -12.25
C ARG A 71 -5.39 2.25 -11.43
N ILE A 72 -4.59 2.25 -10.37
CA ILE A 72 -4.36 3.43 -9.54
C ILE A 72 -3.80 4.59 -10.39
N ARG A 73 -2.80 4.32 -11.22
CA ARG A 73 -2.16 5.34 -12.06
C ARG A 73 -3.06 5.87 -13.17
N GLU A 74 -3.98 5.06 -13.66
CA GLU A 74 -4.89 5.44 -14.72
C GLU A 74 -6.09 6.27 -14.23
N SER A 75 -6.38 6.23 -12.93
CA SER A 75 -7.52 6.95 -12.37
C SER A 75 -7.12 8.36 -11.92
N SER A 76 -7.93 9.35 -12.29
CA SER A 76 -7.71 10.73 -11.85
C SER A 76 -7.84 10.91 -10.34
N LEU A 77 -8.59 10.03 -9.66
CA LEU A 77 -8.79 10.10 -8.21
C LEU A 77 -7.59 9.55 -7.43
N SER A 78 -6.81 8.65 -8.02
CA SER A 78 -5.79 7.90 -7.30
C SER A 78 -4.39 8.00 -7.89
N LYS A 79 -4.22 8.71 -8.99
CA LYS A 79 -2.90 8.74 -9.68
C LYS A 79 -1.76 9.26 -8.81
N GLY A 80 -2.05 10.07 -7.80
CA GLY A 80 -1.05 10.58 -6.86
C GLY A 80 -0.80 9.70 -5.64
N THR A 81 -1.54 8.60 -5.50
CA THR A 81 -1.34 7.65 -4.40
C THR A 81 0.00 6.96 -4.54
N LYS A 82 0.76 6.87 -3.45
CA LYS A 82 2.01 6.11 -3.44
C LYS A 82 1.70 4.63 -3.27
N VAL A 83 2.26 3.81 -4.14
CA VAL A 83 2.05 2.36 -4.12
C VAL A 83 3.35 1.67 -3.74
N ILE A 84 3.30 0.93 -2.66
CA ILE A 84 4.43 0.15 -2.16
C ILE A 84 4.08 -1.33 -2.34
N VAL A 85 4.91 -2.02 -3.10
CA VAL A 85 4.77 -3.48 -3.26
C VAL A 85 5.52 -4.16 -2.11
N TYR A 86 4.84 -5.09 -1.45
CA TYR A 86 5.40 -5.88 -0.36
C TYR A 86 5.10 -7.34 -0.65
N THR A 87 6.09 -8.09 -1.14
CA THR A 87 5.86 -9.38 -1.79
C THR A 87 6.93 -10.43 -1.45
N ALA A 88 6.59 -11.69 -1.69
CA ALA A 88 7.53 -12.81 -1.53
C ALA A 88 8.55 -12.93 -2.69
N GLY A 89 8.44 -12.11 -3.73
CA GLY A 89 9.44 -12.08 -4.81
C GLY A 89 9.00 -12.71 -6.13
N ILE A 90 7.72 -12.75 -6.41
CA ILE A 90 7.18 -13.36 -7.64
C ILE A 90 7.50 -12.53 -8.88
N ALA A 91 7.49 -11.21 -8.75
CA ALA A 91 7.84 -10.28 -9.81
C ALA A 91 9.09 -9.50 -9.41
N THR A 92 9.74 -8.88 -10.40
CA THR A 92 10.95 -8.09 -10.16
C THR A 92 10.62 -6.65 -9.78
N PRO A 93 11.57 -5.93 -9.15
CA PRO A 93 11.42 -4.49 -8.95
C PRO A 93 11.16 -3.73 -10.25
N GLU A 94 11.72 -4.19 -11.37
CA GLU A 94 11.52 -3.57 -12.67
C GLU A 94 10.08 -3.71 -13.15
N ASP A 95 9.47 -4.89 -12.94
CA ASP A 95 8.06 -5.13 -13.27
C ASP A 95 7.16 -4.20 -12.47
N ALA A 96 7.46 -4.04 -11.19
CA ALA A 96 6.71 -3.14 -10.31
C ALA A 96 6.84 -1.69 -10.79
N LYS A 97 8.03 -1.26 -11.13
CA LYS A 97 8.28 0.10 -11.63
C LYS A 97 7.52 0.36 -12.93
N LYS A 98 7.53 -0.59 -13.85
CA LYS A 98 6.80 -0.47 -15.12
C LYS A 98 5.29 -0.36 -14.91
N ALA A 99 4.77 -1.01 -13.87
CA ALA A 99 3.35 -0.91 -13.51
C ALA A 99 3.02 0.43 -12.83
N GLY A 100 4.02 1.22 -12.45
CA GLY A 100 3.83 2.51 -11.80
C GLY A 100 3.95 2.47 -10.28
N CYS A 101 4.49 1.38 -9.70
CA CYS A 101 4.72 1.29 -8.27
C CYS A 101 5.90 2.18 -7.86
N ASP A 102 5.81 2.75 -6.67
CA ASP A 102 6.83 3.69 -6.17
C ASP A 102 7.95 2.98 -5.42
N GLU A 103 7.63 1.89 -4.72
CA GLU A 103 8.60 1.14 -3.93
C GLU A 103 8.34 -0.36 -4.03
N TYR A 104 9.40 -1.14 -3.83
CA TYR A 104 9.34 -2.60 -3.85
C TYR A 104 10.11 -3.13 -2.65
N PHE A 105 9.43 -3.88 -1.79
CA PHE A 105 10.04 -4.56 -0.64
C PHE A 105 9.69 -6.04 -0.67
N LEU A 106 10.67 -6.86 -0.36
CA LEU A 106 10.45 -8.28 -0.14
C LEU A 106 9.92 -8.51 1.28
N LYS A 107 9.07 -9.52 1.46
CA LYS A 107 8.57 -9.89 2.79
C LYS A 107 9.69 -10.36 3.72
N THR A 108 10.87 -10.66 3.18
CA THR A 108 12.08 -10.99 3.94
C THR A 108 12.94 -9.78 4.26
N ASP A 109 12.63 -8.60 3.70
CA ASP A 109 13.37 -7.37 3.99
C ASP A 109 13.06 -6.88 5.42
N PRO A 110 13.99 -6.16 6.06
CA PRO A 110 13.72 -5.59 7.38
C PRO A 110 12.53 -4.64 7.38
N LEU A 111 11.57 -4.88 8.29
CA LEU A 111 10.37 -4.05 8.43
C LEU A 111 10.66 -2.56 8.72
N PRO A 112 11.71 -2.20 9.47
CA PRO A 112 12.00 -0.78 9.71
C PRO A 112 12.14 0.06 8.44
N LYS A 113 12.66 -0.51 7.36
CA LYS A 113 12.81 0.22 6.09
C LYS A 113 11.46 0.51 5.45
N LEU A 114 10.56 -0.47 5.48
CA LEU A 114 9.20 -0.29 4.96
C LEU A 114 8.45 0.77 5.78
N ARG A 115 8.51 0.66 7.10
CA ARG A 115 7.83 1.60 8.01
C ARG A 115 8.34 3.02 7.83
N GLU A 116 9.65 3.19 7.67
CA GLU A 116 10.27 4.50 7.47
C GLU A 116 9.81 5.12 6.14
N LYS A 117 9.73 4.33 5.08
CA LYS A 117 9.28 4.83 3.78
C LYS A 117 7.82 5.26 3.84
N ILE A 118 6.97 4.48 4.49
CA ILE A 118 5.56 4.84 4.69
C ILE A 118 5.47 6.16 5.46
N ARG A 119 6.23 6.29 6.53
CA ARG A 119 6.24 7.49 7.36
C ARG A 119 6.63 8.72 6.53
N GLN A 120 7.65 8.59 5.68
CA GLN A 120 8.09 9.67 4.81
C GLN A 120 7.00 10.11 3.84
N TYR A 121 6.32 9.16 3.20
CA TYR A 121 5.25 9.48 2.26
C TYR A 121 4.05 10.13 2.94
N MET A 122 3.68 9.64 4.12
CA MET A 122 2.56 10.23 4.87
C MET A 122 2.90 11.66 5.32
N ALA A 123 4.11 11.87 5.82
CA ALA A 123 4.57 13.20 6.25
C ALA A 123 4.61 14.18 5.08
N PHE A 124 5.08 13.76 3.93
CA PHE A 124 5.14 14.59 2.73
C PHE A 124 3.74 15.06 2.30
N ARG A 125 2.76 14.16 2.28
CA ARG A 125 1.39 14.51 1.89
C ARG A 125 0.68 15.33 2.96
N ALA A 126 1.08 15.23 4.21
CA ALA A 126 0.54 16.06 5.29
C ALA A 126 1.08 17.50 5.26
N GLY A 127 1.99 17.82 4.35
CA GLY A 127 2.54 19.17 4.21
C GLY A 127 3.72 19.44 5.12
N ALA A 128 4.29 18.39 5.66
CA ALA A 128 5.46 18.52 6.51
C ALA A 128 6.74 18.72 5.70
#